data_116fb838d35f85c72fff87e351ad6c6f
#
_entry.id   116fb838d35f85c72fff87e351ad6c6f
#
_cell.length_a   1.000
_cell.length_b   1.000
_cell.length_c   1.000
_cell.angle_alpha   90.00
_cell.angle_beta   90.00
_cell.angle_gamma   90.00
#
_symmetry.space_group_name_H-M   'P 1'
#
loop_
_entity.id
_entity.type
_entity.pdbx_description
1 polymer ?
#
loop_
_entity_poly.entity_id
_entity_poly.type
_entity_poly.pdbx_seq_one_letter_code
_entity_poly.pdbx_strand_id
1 'polypeptide(L)'
;MTPGFSPRRIFNRRRYFYALIAADPSQAVTHTVNYWVSKGAWGETNGMREQLAQHGWVGAEIIIGSDLRSLAIRPLLDAIPGINLVPSATPTPLKRTSQERTEILVAARSCSVGGRPASELWCCEARILHDDRWGTDAFMDMSFRELAGALQHQGLLLE
;
A
#
# COMPACT_ATOMS: atom_id res chain seq x y z
N MET A 1 -8.06 -15.06 25.47
CA MET A 1 -7.81 -14.69 24.06
C MET A 1 -7.72 -13.19 23.96
N THR A 2 -6.56 -12.65 23.71
CA THR A 2 -6.42 -11.25 23.34
C THR A 2 -7.13 -11.09 21.99
N PRO A 3 -8.09 -10.17 21.84
CA PRO A 3 -8.73 -9.96 20.55
C PRO A 3 -7.61 -9.62 19.56
N GLY A 4 -7.47 -10.42 18.53
CA GLY A 4 -6.41 -10.27 17.55
C GLY A 4 -6.41 -8.85 16.98
N PHE A 5 -5.26 -8.22 17.00
CA PHE A 5 -5.04 -6.96 16.33
C PHE A 5 -5.40 -7.12 14.85
N SER A 6 -6.33 -6.33 14.39
CA SER A 6 -6.67 -6.25 12.97
C SER A 6 -6.39 -4.84 12.47
N PRO A 7 -5.61 -4.66 11.42
CA PRO A 7 -5.38 -3.34 10.81
C PRO A 7 -6.69 -2.61 10.52
N ARG A 8 -7.72 -3.34 10.10
CA ARG A 8 -9.05 -2.79 9.85
C ARG A 8 -9.68 -2.12 11.08
N ARG A 9 -9.49 -2.69 12.27
CA ARG A 9 -10.05 -2.14 13.52
C ARG A 9 -9.40 -0.83 13.93
N ILE A 10 -8.11 -0.67 13.64
CA ILE A 10 -7.36 0.55 13.99
C ILE A 10 -7.88 1.75 13.20
N PHE A 11 -8.16 1.52 11.93
CA PHE A 11 -8.44 2.63 11.03
C PHE A 11 -9.92 2.84 10.75
N ASN A 12 -10.80 1.94 11.20
CA ASN A 12 -12.25 2.00 10.95
C ASN A 12 -12.56 2.40 9.49
N ARG A 13 -11.88 1.77 8.52
CA ARG A 13 -11.92 2.17 7.12
C ARG A 13 -13.01 1.48 6.34
N ARG A 14 -13.64 2.23 5.45
CA ARG A 14 -14.67 1.70 4.54
C ARG A 14 -14.08 0.87 3.42
N ARG A 15 -12.84 1.20 2.99
CA ARG A 15 -12.14 0.54 1.89
C ARG A 15 -10.87 -0.10 2.37
N TYR A 16 -10.75 -1.36 2.07
CA TYR A 16 -9.56 -2.15 2.35
C TYR A 16 -9.43 -3.27 1.33
N PHE A 17 -8.21 -3.69 1.10
CA PHE A 17 -7.89 -4.91 0.40
C PHE A 17 -7.50 -5.97 1.42
N TYR A 18 -8.01 -7.16 1.26
CA TYR A 18 -7.65 -8.33 2.06
C TYR A 18 -7.43 -9.51 1.14
N ALA A 19 -6.35 -10.28 1.36
CA ALA A 19 -6.08 -11.49 0.61
C ALA A 19 -5.25 -12.48 1.43
N LEU A 20 -5.36 -13.75 1.08
CA LEU A 20 -4.47 -14.80 1.52
C LEU A 20 -3.40 -15.02 0.47
N ILE A 21 -2.14 -14.93 0.85
CA ILE A 21 -0.99 -14.89 -0.05
C ILE A 21 -0.09 -16.09 0.20
N ALA A 22 0.30 -16.80 -0.88
CA ALA A 22 1.23 -17.92 -0.86
C ALA A 22 2.70 -17.42 -0.76
N ALA A 23 3.00 -16.63 0.26
CA ALA A 23 4.33 -16.10 0.54
C ALA A 23 4.46 -15.82 2.04
N ASP A 24 5.69 -15.64 2.52
CA ASP A 24 5.88 -15.16 3.89
C ASP A 24 5.45 -13.68 4.04
N PRO A 25 5.21 -13.18 5.27
CA PRO A 25 4.72 -11.82 5.47
C PRO A 25 5.60 -10.74 4.87
N SER A 26 6.91 -10.88 4.96
CA SER A 26 7.86 -9.89 4.42
C SER A 26 7.80 -9.84 2.89
N GLN A 27 7.70 -11.00 2.25
CA GLN A 27 7.53 -11.08 0.80
C GLN A 27 6.18 -10.52 0.36
N ALA A 28 5.09 -10.84 1.08
CA ALA A 28 3.76 -10.31 0.79
C ALA A 28 3.72 -8.79 0.86
N VAL A 29 4.33 -8.19 1.89
CA VAL A 29 4.47 -6.74 2.01
C VAL A 29 5.32 -6.17 0.88
N THR A 30 6.47 -6.79 0.57
CA THR A 30 7.38 -6.33 -0.50
C THR A 30 6.68 -6.31 -1.86
N HIS A 31 5.98 -7.38 -2.23
CA HIS A 31 5.23 -7.44 -3.49
C HIS A 31 4.17 -6.34 -3.57
N THR A 32 3.47 -6.10 -2.48
CA THR A 32 2.43 -5.07 -2.41
C THR A 32 3.03 -3.67 -2.48
N VAL A 33 4.11 -3.40 -1.76
CA VAL A 33 4.82 -2.12 -1.83
C VAL A 33 5.35 -1.87 -3.24
N ASN A 34 5.95 -2.87 -3.89
CA ASN A 34 6.42 -2.75 -5.27
C ASN A 34 5.29 -2.42 -6.25
N TYR A 35 4.10 -3.00 -6.06
CA TYR A 35 2.93 -2.62 -6.82
C TYR A 35 2.61 -1.13 -6.66
N TRP A 36 2.56 -0.63 -5.43
CA TRP A 36 2.28 0.77 -5.17
C TRP A 36 3.37 1.71 -5.70
N VAL A 37 4.63 1.30 -5.63
CA VAL A 37 5.75 2.04 -6.24
C VAL A 37 5.56 2.13 -7.76
N SER A 38 5.12 1.06 -8.41
CA SER A 38 4.79 1.09 -9.84
C SER A 38 3.63 2.03 -10.18
N LYS A 39 2.76 2.31 -9.22
CA LYS A 39 1.66 3.27 -9.32
C LYS A 39 2.07 4.71 -8.98
N GLY A 40 3.30 4.93 -8.52
CA GLY A 40 3.85 6.23 -8.22
C GLY A 40 3.95 6.56 -6.75
N ALA A 41 3.92 5.58 -5.86
CA ALA A 41 4.30 5.78 -4.46
C ALA A 41 5.75 6.26 -4.38
N TRP A 42 6.01 7.27 -3.54
CA TRP A 42 7.28 8.00 -3.54
C TRP A 42 7.91 8.16 -2.16
N GLY A 43 7.22 7.79 -1.12
CA GLY A 43 7.72 7.95 0.24
C GLY A 43 7.23 6.87 1.18
N GLU A 44 7.86 6.78 2.32
CA GLU A 44 7.53 5.86 3.40
C GLU A 44 7.41 6.64 4.70
N THR A 45 6.44 6.27 5.53
CA THR A 45 6.30 6.75 6.90
C THR A 45 6.41 5.58 7.87
N ASN A 46 6.81 5.84 9.11
CA ASN A 46 7.07 4.79 10.10
C ASN A 46 6.10 4.80 11.28
N GLY A 47 5.02 5.60 11.21
CA GLY A 47 4.15 5.84 12.36
C GLY A 47 3.51 4.59 12.97
N MET A 48 3.21 3.59 12.16
CA MET A 48 2.52 2.36 12.59
C MET A 48 3.39 1.12 12.61
N ARG A 49 4.59 1.19 12.08
CA ARG A 49 5.45 0.00 11.89
C ARG A 49 5.78 -0.71 13.20
N GLU A 50 6.14 0.06 14.22
CA GLU A 50 6.47 -0.49 15.53
C GLU A 50 5.25 -1.09 16.21
N GLN A 51 4.11 -0.42 16.13
CA GLN A 51 2.85 -0.91 16.69
C GLN A 51 2.41 -2.20 16.01
N LEU A 52 2.54 -2.32 14.70
CA LEU A 52 2.26 -3.53 13.96
C LEU A 52 3.18 -4.68 14.39
N ALA A 53 4.48 -4.40 14.52
CA ALA A 53 5.47 -5.40 14.93
C ALA A 53 5.19 -5.96 16.34
N GLN A 54 4.73 -5.13 17.28
CA GLN A 54 4.35 -5.58 18.63
C GLN A 54 3.20 -6.60 18.62
N HIS A 55 2.39 -6.62 17.57
CA HIS A 55 1.28 -7.54 17.40
C HIS A 55 1.54 -8.66 16.37
N GLY A 56 2.80 -8.85 15.99
CA GLY A 56 3.20 -9.92 15.07
C GLY A 56 2.90 -9.65 13.60
N TRP A 57 2.69 -8.40 13.23
CA TRP A 57 2.50 -7.96 11.85
C TRP A 57 3.78 -7.38 11.27
N VAL A 58 4.05 -7.67 10.02
CA VAL A 58 5.02 -6.94 9.21
C VAL A 58 4.27 -5.86 8.46
N GLY A 59 4.74 -4.63 8.50
CA GLY A 59 4.02 -3.52 7.90
C GLY A 59 4.91 -2.49 7.22
N ALA A 60 4.31 -1.76 6.29
CA ALA A 60 4.87 -0.59 5.65
C ALA A 60 3.77 0.46 5.48
N GLU A 61 4.13 1.72 5.63
CA GLU A 61 3.29 2.86 5.30
C GLU A 61 3.93 3.61 4.15
N ILE A 62 3.19 3.78 3.07
CA ILE A 62 3.67 4.41 1.85
C ILE A 62 2.80 5.60 1.48
N ILE A 63 3.37 6.50 0.72
CA ILE A 63 2.72 7.74 0.30
C ILE A 63 2.55 7.71 -1.20
N ILE A 64 1.33 7.95 -1.66
CA ILE A 64 0.99 8.13 -3.07
C ILE A 64 0.24 9.46 -3.26
N GLY A 65 0.35 10.03 -4.44
CA GLY A 65 -0.22 11.34 -4.73
C GLY A 65 0.75 12.48 -4.40
N SER A 66 0.35 13.70 -4.70
CA SER A 66 1.17 14.88 -4.48
C SER A 66 0.50 15.85 -3.53
N ASP A 67 1.23 16.31 -2.55
CA ASP A 67 0.99 17.61 -1.94
C ASP A 67 1.59 18.67 -2.88
N LEU A 68 0.88 19.73 -3.20
CA LEU A 68 1.41 20.86 -3.99
C LEU A 68 2.72 21.40 -3.42
N ARG A 69 2.94 21.23 -2.12
CA ARG A 69 4.20 21.54 -1.45
C ARG A 69 5.34 20.58 -1.79
N SER A 70 5.03 19.34 -2.19
CA SER A 70 6.04 18.33 -2.53
C SER A 70 6.60 18.50 -3.93
N LEU A 71 6.00 19.32 -4.78
CA LEU A 71 6.59 19.69 -6.07
C LEU A 71 7.96 20.38 -5.92
N ALA A 72 8.21 21.00 -4.76
CA ALA A 72 9.51 21.57 -4.42
C ALA A 72 10.55 20.52 -4.01
N ILE A 73 10.13 19.30 -3.67
CA ILE A 73 10.99 18.20 -3.20
C ILE A 73 11.35 17.25 -4.34
N ARG A 74 10.67 17.33 -5.47
CA ARG A 74 10.88 16.48 -6.64
C ARG A 74 12.36 16.44 -7.11
N PRO A 75 13.09 17.58 -7.18
CA PRO A 75 14.51 17.56 -7.53
C PRO A 75 15.39 16.83 -6.52
N LEU A 76 14.98 16.77 -5.26
CA LEU A 76 15.70 16.06 -4.20
C LEU A 76 15.50 14.54 -4.29
N LEU A 77 14.34 14.09 -4.73
CA LEU A 77 14.02 12.68 -4.92
C LEU A 77 14.72 12.10 -6.15
N ASP A 78 14.90 12.89 -7.19
CA ASP A 78 15.67 12.50 -8.39
C ASP A 78 17.17 12.29 -8.08
N ALA A 79 17.65 12.80 -6.96
CA ALA A 79 19.02 12.65 -6.49
C ALA A 79 19.25 11.38 -5.65
N ILE A 80 18.21 10.62 -5.32
CA ILE A 80 18.34 9.38 -4.53
C ILE A 80 18.65 8.22 -5.47
N PRO A 81 19.86 7.60 -5.38
CA PRO A 81 20.22 6.47 -6.22
C PRO A 81 19.28 5.28 -5.97
N GLY A 82 18.70 4.74 -7.05
CA GLY A 82 17.83 3.57 -6.99
C GLY A 82 16.33 3.85 -7.00
N ILE A 83 15.88 5.11 -6.86
CA ILE A 83 14.53 5.51 -7.19
C ILE A 83 14.51 5.91 -8.66
N ASN A 84 14.27 4.94 -9.53
CA ASN A 84 13.95 5.23 -10.92
C ASN A 84 12.52 5.79 -10.99
N LEU A 85 12.38 7.05 -10.61
CA LEU A 85 11.27 7.87 -11.06
C LEU A 85 11.50 8.18 -12.53
N VAL A 86 11.37 7.17 -13.38
CA VAL A 86 11.31 7.41 -14.81
C VAL A 86 10.10 8.31 -15.02
N PRO A 87 10.29 9.56 -15.44
CA PRO A 87 9.17 10.35 -15.90
C PRO A 87 8.65 9.64 -17.14
N SER A 88 7.70 8.74 -16.94
CA SER A 88 7.01 8.17 -18.08
C SER A 88 6.34 9.33 -18.78
N ALA A 89 6.70 9.53 -20.04
CA ALA A 89 6.12 10.57 -20.92
C ALA A 89 4.62 10.34 -21.20
N THR A 90 3.96 9.52 -20.41
CA THR A 90 2.53 9.25 -20.48
C THR A 90 1.75 10.35 -19.74
N PRO A 91 0.57 10.76 -20.21
CA PRO A 91 -0.28 11.77 -19.56
C PRO A 91 -0.72 11.40 -18.14
N THR A 92 -0.34 10.25 -17.66
CA THR A 92 -0.54 9.75 -16.30
C THR A 92 0.09 10.63 -15.20
N PRO A 93 1.25 11.30 -15.37
CA PRO A 93 1.82 12.18 -14.35
C PRO A 93 0.91 13.35 -13.97
N LEU A 94 0.21 13.94 -14.93
CA LEU A 94 -0.72 15.05 -14.67
C LEU A 94 -1.94 14.62 -13.86
N LYS A 95 -2.46 13.42 -14.09
CA LYS A 95 -3.55 12.85 -13.27
C LYS A 95 -3.09 12.51 -11.85
N ARG A 96 -1.83 12.10 -11.69
CA ARG A 96 -1.25 11.79 -10.38
C ARG A 96 -0.89 13.04 -9.57
N THR A 97 -0.50 14.12 -10.22
CA THR A 97 -0.22 15.39 -9.55
C THR A 97 -1.49 16.10 -9.06
N SER A 98 -2.65 15.78 -9.63
CA SER A 98 -3.94 16.25 -9.16
C SER A 98 -4.54 15.40 -8.04
N GLN A 99 -3.96 14.23 -7.76
CA GLN A 99 -4.41 13.38 -6.68
C GLN A 99 -3.85 13.88 -5.36
N GLU A 100 -4.71 14.04 -4.37
CA GLU A 100 -4.29 14.37 -3.02
C GLU A 100 -3.39 13.28 -2.43
N ARG A 101 -2.46 13.73 -1.59
CA ARG A 101 -1.59 12.84 -0.84
C ARG A 101 -2.41 11.84 -0.04
N THR A 102 -2.19 10.58 -0.30
CA THR A 102 -2.81 9.45 0.39
C THR A 102 -1.73 8.61 1.05
N GLU A 103 -1.91 8.31 2.32
CA GLU A 103 -1.04 7.37 3.04
C GLU A 103 -1.70 5.99 3.02
N ILE A 104 -0.95 4.98 2.58
CA ILE A 104 -1.42 3.60 2.44
C ILE A 104 -0.67 2.73 3.42
N LEU A 105 -1.41 2.00 4.25
CA LEU A 105 -0.89 0.97 5.12
C LEU A 105 -0.95 -0.38 4.42
N VAL A 106 0.16 -1.07 4.39
CA VAL A 106 0.29 -2.48 4.01
C VAL A 106 0.72 -3.27 5.23
N ALA A 107 0.00 -4.32 5.57
CA ALA A 107 0.33 -5.17 6.72
C ALA A 107 0.09 -6.63 6.40
N ALA A 108 1.01 -7.50 6.79
CA ALA A 108 0.88 -8.93 6.63
C ALA A 108 1.34 -9.67 7.89
N ARG A 109 0.74 -10.83 8.14
CA ARG A 109 1.18 -11.76 9.17
C ARG A 109 1.07 -13.20 8.70
N SER A 110 1.86 -14.06 9.32
CA SER A 110 1.83 -15.50 9.03
C SER A 110 0.48 -16.12 9.39
N CYS A 111 0.00 -16.97 8.50
CA CYS A 111 -1.15 -17.83 8.73
C CYS A 111 -0.90 -19.20 8.07
N SER A 112 -1.90 -20.07 8.12
CA SER A 112 -1.87 -21.37 7.45
C SER A 112 -3.16 -21.57 6.69
N VAL A 113 -3.05 -21.99 5.45
CA VAL A 113 -4.18 -22.31 4.58
C VAL A 113 -4.05 -23.75 4.11
N GLY A 114 -4.99 -24.60 4.48
CA GLY A 114 -4.93 -26.03 4.13
C GLY A 114 -3.66 -26.73 4.62
N GLY A 115 -3.10 -26.32 5.76
CA GLY A 115 -1.85 -26.84 6.32
C GLY A 115 -0.57 -26.33 5.64
N ARG A 116 -0.68 -25.40 4.71
CA ARG A 116 0.47 -24.76 4.04
C ARG A 116 0.73 -23.37 4.62
N PRO A 117 2.01 -22.99 4.77
CA PRO A 117 2.36 -21.63 5.18
C PRO A 117 1.82 -20.60 4.19
N ALA A 118 1.22 -19.55 4.71
CA ALA A 118 0.66 -18.45 3.95
C ALA A 118 0.73 -17.17 4.77
N SER A 119 0.29 -16.06 4.20
CA SER A 119 0.13 -14.79 4.90
C SER A 119 -1.24 -14.19 4.69
N GLU A 120 -1.80 -13.62 5.75
CA GLU A 120 -2.87 -12.64 5.63
C GLU A 120 -2.26 -11.31 5.21
N LEU A 121 -2.76 -10.74 4.13
CA LEU A 121 -2.36 -9.42 3.64
C LEU A 121 -3.52 -8.44 3.76
N TRP A 122 -3.24 -7.30 4.37
CA TRP A 122 -4.15 -6.17 4.43
C TRP A 122 -3.52 -4.94 3.78
N CYS A 123 -4.33 -4.20 3.04
CA CYS A 123 -3.94 -2.91 2.49
C CYS A 123 -5.12 -1.95 2.60
N CYS A 124 -4.88 -0.77 3.16
CA CYS A 124 -5.91 0.25 3.34
C CYS A 124 -5.29 1.65 3.41
N GLU A 125 -6.13 2.66 3.30
CA GLU A 125 -5.70 4.02 3.61
C GLU A 125 -5.34 4.13 5.10
N ALA A 126 -4.16 4.63 5.40
CA ALA A 126 -3.70 4.84 6.77
C ALA A 126 -4.38 6.05 7.43
N ARG A 127 -4.67 7.08 6.64
CA ARG A 127 -5.39 8.28 7.09
C ARG A 127 -6.38 8.75 6.04
N ILE A 128 -7.58 9.12 6.47
CA ILE A 128 -8.51 9.91 5.66
C ILE A 128 -8.24 11.37 6.03
N LEU A 129 -7.58 12.08 5.14
CA LEU A 129 -7.26 13.49 5.35
C LEU A 129 -8.29 14.43 4.72
N HIS A 130 -9.24 13.90 3.95
CA HIS A 130 -10.15 14.70 3.13
C HIS A 130 -11.44 13.95 2.79
N ASP A 131 -12.45 14.70 2.43
CA ASP A 131 -13.66 14.18 1.78
C ASP A 131 -13.30 13.67 0.38
N ASP A 132 -14.05 12.69 -0.12
CA ASP A 132 -13.85 12.11 -1.46
C ASP A 132 -14.19 13.08 -2.61
N ARG A 133 -13.66 14.29 -2.54
CA ARG A 133 -13.90 15.32 -3.56
C ARG A 133 -13.13 15.08 -4.85
N TRP A 134 -12.12 14.24 -4.83
CA TRP A 134 -11.14 14.10 -5.90
C TRP A 134 -11.11 12.70 -6.51
N GLY A 135 -12.09 11.87 -6.22
CA GLY A 135 -12.16 10.51 -6.74
C GLY A 135 -11.13 9.56 -6.14
N THR A 136 -10.62 9.86 -4.95
CA THR A 136 -9.66 8.99 -4.23
C THR A 136 -10.25 7.61 -3.99
N ASP A 137 -11.53 7.54 -3.67
CA ASP A 137 -12.25 6.29 -3.46
C ASP A 137 -12.28 5.42 -4.72
N ALA A 138 -12.59 6.00 -5.88
CA ALA A 138 -12.58 5.30 -7.15
C ALA A 138 -11.17 4.84 -7.55
N PHE A 139 -10.17 5.68 -7.27
CA PHE A 139 -8.76 5.32 -7.48
C PHE A 139 -8.35 4.14 -6.61
N MET A 140 -8.71 4.14 -5.33
CA MET A 140 -8.39 3.04 -4.41
C MET A 140 -9.08 1.74 -4.83
N ASP A 141 -10.36 1.78 -5.19
CA ASP A 141 -11.09 0.61 -5.66
C ASP A 141 -10.48 0.00 -6.94
N MET A 142 -10.11 0.85 -7.90
CA MET A 142 -9.43 0.42 -9.11
C MET A 142 -8.05 -0.17 -8.79
N SER A 143 -7.29 0.49 -7.93
CA SER A 143 -5.96 0.04 -7.54
C SER A 143 -6.00 -1.30 -6.80
N PHE A 144 -6.99 -1.53 -5.95
CA PHE A 144 -7.15 -2.82 -5.28
C PHE A 144 -7.49 -3.95 -6.25
N ARG A 145 -8.31 -3.69 -7.28
CA ARG A 145 -8.58 -4.68 -8.34
C ARG A 145 -7.33 -5.02 -9.14
N GLU A 146 -6.54 -4.02 -9.49
CA GLU A 146 -5.28 -4.21 -10.19
C GLU A 146 -4.24 -4.93 -9.32
N LEU A 147 -4.17 -4.63 -8.03
CA LEU A 147 -3.33 -5.33 -7.07
C LEU A 147 -3.70 -6.81 -7.00
N ALA A 148 -4.99 -7.13 -6.90
CA ALA A 148 -5.47 -8.51 -6.93
C ALA A 148 -5.03 -9.23 -8.21
N GLY A 149 -5.21 -8.59 -9.37
CA GLY A 149 -4.77 -9.11 -10.66
C GLY A 149 -3.25 -9.35 -10.74
N ALA A 150 -2.46 -8.42 -10.20
CA ALA A 150 -1.00 -8.54 -10.17
C ALA A 150 -0.55 -9.73 -9.29
N LEU A 151 -1.14 -9.87 -8.11
CA LEU A 151 -0.85 -10.99 -7.20
C LEU A 151 -1.29 -12.32 -7.79
N GLN A 152 -2.44 -12.37 -8.46
CA GLN A 152 -2.93 -13.55 -9.15
C GLN A 152 -2.02 -13.95 -10.31
N HIS A 153 -1.57 -12.98 -11.11
CA HIS A 153 -0.66 -13.23 -12.23
C HIS A 153 0.70 -13.79 -11.77
N GLN A 154 1.16 -13.40 -10.59
CA GLN A 154 2.35 -13.93 -9.96
C GLN A 154 2.13 -15.30 -9.29
N GLY A 155 0.92 -15.82 -9.28
CA GLY A 155 0.58 -17.08 -8.61
C GLY A 155 0.62 -17.01 -7.09
N LEU A 156 0.54 -15.80 -6.52
CA LEU A 156 0.63 -15.57 -5.08
C LEU A 156 -0.74 -15.52 -4.40
N LEU A 157 -1.79 -15.17 -5.11
CA LEU A 157 -3.12 -15.06 -4.54
C LEU A 157 -3.72 -16.44 -4.30
N LEU A 158 -4.12 -16.74 -3.06
CA LEU A 158 -4.78 -17.99 -2.68
C LEU A 158 -6.31 -17.84 -2.66
N GLU A 159 -6.84 -16.74 -2.15
CA GLU A 159 -8.25 -16.33 -2.13
C GLU A 159 -8.35 -14.82 -1.91
#